data_cb56348150de8290f1520ad65d22cf31
#
_entry.id   cb56348150de8290f1520ad65d22cf31
#
_cell.length_a   1.000
_cell.length_b   1.000
_cell.length_c   1.000
_cell.angle_alpha   90.00
_cell.angle_beta   90.00
_cell.angle_gamma   90.00
#
_symmetry.space_group_name_H-M   'P 1'
#
loop_
_entity.id
_entity.type
_entity.pdbx_description
1 polymer ?
#
loop_
_entity_poly.entity_id
_entity_poly.type
_entity_poly.pdbx_seq_one_letter_code
_entity_poly.pdbx_strand_id
1 'polypeptide(L)'
;MPSESSSVVSNATNGIEPPRGYLSVKKSKKGPLKQIVPQYQSLKQSYTLLWDMPSNEGYINVVAVMQKFFDQAISGNWSYNPTHFENNEVPMSQMIQDLLMTYKLGWKTSYYQNTYDYKTDPSEIEDEKPQVELQPSELNGSEDDMCEACAI
;
A
#
# COMPACT_ATOMS: atom_id res chain seq x y z
N MET A 1 9.54 8.82 -7.47
CA MET A 1 8.85 9.83 -6.63
C MET A 1 7.56 9.22 -6.13
N PRO A 2 7.28 9.21 -4.86
CA PRO A 2 5.98 8.77 -4.36
C PRO A 2 4.90 9.75 -4.84
N SER A 3 3.77 9.20 -5.30
CA SER A 3 2.64 9.98 -5.85
C SER A 3 1.41 9.94 -4.94
N GLU A 4 1.66 10.05 -3.65
CA GLU A 4 0.64 9.82 -2.63
C GLU A 4 -0.58 10.73 -2.77
N SER A 5 -0.37 12.05 -2.86
CA SER A 5 -1.48 13.00 -3.00
C SER A 5 -2.18 12.87 -4.36
N SER A 6 -1.42 12.67 -5.44
CA SER A 6 -1.97 12.50 -6.78
C SER A 6 -2.84 11.25 -6.88
N SER A 7 -2.42 10.14 -6.25
CA SER A 7 -3.20 8.90 -6.24
C SER A 7 -4.52 9.04 -5.50
N VAL A 8 -4.55 9.82 -4.43
CA VAL A 8 -5.80 10.12 -3.69
C VAL A 8 -6.76 10.93 -4.57
N VAL A 9 -6.26 11.99 -5.23
CA VAL A 9 -7.08 12.84 -6.10
C VAL A 9 -7.65 12.08 -7.29
N SER A 10 -6.85 11.22 -7.90
CA SER A 10 -7.27 10.41 -9.05
C SER A 10 -8.02 9.12 -8.67
N ASN A 11 -8.16 8.82 -7.38
CA ASN A 11 -8.68 7.56 -6.86
C ASN A 11 -8.00 6.34 -7.50
N ALA A 12 -6.69 6.38 -7.57
CA ALA A 12 -5.84 5.33 -8.12
C ALA A 12 -4.87 4.78 -7.08
N THR A 13 -4.21 3.68 -7.40
CA THR A 13 -3.18 3.11 -6.53
C THR A 13 -1.91 3.96 -6.54
N ASN A 14 -1.19 3.97 -5.40
CA ASN A 14 0.09 4.63 -5.28
C ASN A 14 1.22 3.62 -5.47
N GLY A 15 1.62 3.41 -6.72
CA GLY A 15 2.70 2.50 -7.09
C GLY A 15 2.22 1.16 -7.66
N ILE A 16 3.14 0.19 -7.69
CA ILE A 16 2.96 -1.12 -8.34
C ILE A 16 2.35 -2.14 -7.39
N GLU A 17 2.45 -1.89 -6.09
CA GLU A 17 2.00 -2.82 -5.06
C GLU A 17 0.47 -3.01 -5.09
N PRO A 18 -0.02 -4.23 -4.85
CA PRO A 18 -1.43 -4.43 -4.57
C PRO A 18 -1.91 -3.63 -3.35
N PRO A 19 -3.20 -3.29 -3.26
CA PRO A 19 -3.73 -2.62 -2.10
C PRO A 19 -3.60 -3.50 -0.85
N ARG A 20 -3.31 -2.87 0.29
CA ARG A 20 -3.19 -3.58 1.58
C ARG A 20 -4.53 -4.03 2.13
N GLY A 21 -5.60 -3.33 1.76
CA GLY A 21 -6.97 -3.59 2.17
C GLY A 21 -7.93 -2.83 1.28
N TYR A 22 -9.22 -3.12 1.37
CA TYR A 22 -10.26 -2.45 0.57
C TYR A 22 -10.49 -1.01 1.00
N LEU A 23 -10.23 -0.71 2.28
CA LEU A 23 -10.37 0.61 2.88
C LEU A 23 -9.05 1.03 3.51
N SER A 24 -8.60 2.22 3.20
CA SER A 24 -7.48 2.85 3.91
C SER A 24 -7.94 4.13 4.61
N VAL A 25 -7.46 4.34 5.83
CA VAL A 25 -7.76 5.53 6.62
C VAL A 25 -6.47 6.27 6.89
N LYS A 26 -6.36 7.47 6.32
CA LYS A 26 -5.23 8.37 6.57
C LYS A 26 -5.64 9.42 7.59
N LYS A 27 -4.90 9.52 8.68
CA LYS A 27 -5.10 10.58 9.67
C LYS A 27 -4.38 11.85 9.18
N SER A 28 -5.11 12.94 9.04
CA SER A 28 -4.55 14.26 8.74
C SER A 28 -4.89 15.25 9.84
N LYS A 29 -4.24 16.41 9.84
CA LYS A 29 -4.58 17.51 10.78
C LYS A 29 -6.03 17.97 10.64
N LYS A 30 -6.64 17.77 9.46
CA LYS A 30 -8.03 18.14 9.16
C LYS A 30 -9.04 17.00 9.41
N GLY A 31 -8.60 15.88 9.97
CA GLY A 31 -9.44 14.70 10.25
C GLY A 31 -9.04 13.45 9.47
N PRO A 32 -9.70 12.33 9.71
CA PRO A 32 -9.43 11.09 9.01
C PRO A 32 -9.97 11.13 7.58
N LEU A 33 -9.11 10.84 6.60
CA LEU A 33 -9.50 10.63 5.21
C LEU A 33 -9.66 9.15 4.94
N LYS A 34 -10.88 8.74 4.58
CA LYS A 34 -11.19 7.37 4.18
C LYS A 34 -11.07 7.23 2.66
N GLN A 35 -10.31 6.28 2.18
CA GLN A 35 -10.18 5.96 0.76
C GLN A 35 -10.52 4.50 0.53
N ILE A 36 -11.47 4.25 -0.35
CA ILE A 36 -11.90 2.90 -0.75
C ILE A 36 -11.27 2.60 -2.11
N VAL A 37 -10.89 1.34 -2.34
CA VAL A 37 -10.35 0.91 -3.63
C VAL A 37 -11.34 1.22 -4.78
N PRO A 38 -10.83 1.57 -5.98
CA PRO A 38 -11.69 1.90 -7.11
C PRO A 38 -12.70 0.80 -7.43
N GLN A 39 -13.93 1.18 -7.75
CA GLN A 39 -15.01 0.27 -8.14
C GLN A 39 -15.26 -0.90 -7.13
N TYR A 40 -15.11 -0.63 -5.85
CA TYR A 40 -15.24 -1.64 -4.80
C TYR A 40 -16.49 -2.51 -4.92
N GLN A 41 -17.67 -1.90 -5.19
CA GLN A 41 -18.94 -2.62 -5.27
C GLN A 41 -18.97 -3.66 -6.38
N SER A 42 -18.35 -3.37 -7.52
CA SER A 42 -18.37 -4.25 -8.71
C SER A 42 -17.16 -5.16 -8.81
N LEU A 43 -16.01 -4.75 -8.29
CA LEU A 43 -14.74 -5.44 -8.48
C LEU A 43 -14.11 -6.01 -7.20
N LYS A 44 -14.79 -5.96 -6.06
CA LYS A 44 -14.26 -6.49 -4.78
C LYS A 44 -13.64 -7.87 -4.92
N GLN A 45 -14.33 -8.79 -5.61
CA GLN A 45 -13.87 -10.18 -5.77
C GLN A 45 -12.70 -10.34 -6.76
N SER A 46 -12.40 -9.32 -7.55
CA SER A 46 -11.30 -9.33 -8.52
C SER A 46 -10.01 -8.72 -7.98
N TYR A 47 -10.04 -8.14 -6.79
CA TYR A 47 -8.83 -7.62 -6.15
C TYR A 47 -8.05 -8.75 -5.49
N THR A 48 -6.75 -8.75 -5.71
CA THR A 48 -5.79 -9.46 -4.88
C THR A 48 -5.18 -8.48 -3.90
N LEU A 49 -5.34 -8.70 -2.61
CA LEU A 49 -4.73 -7.85 -1.59
C LEU A 49 -3.25 -8.21 -1.39
N LEU A 50 -2.47 -7.25 -0.90
CA LEU A 50 -1.04 -7.43 -0.68
C LEU A 50 -0.73 -8.64 0.23
N TRP A 51 -1.54 -8.82 1.27
CA TRP A 51 -1.34 -9.87 2.25
C TRP A 51 -1.87 -11.25 1.82
N ASP A 52 -2.64 -11.29 0.71
CA ASP A 52 -3.14 -12.52 0.11
C ASP A 52 -2.17 -13.09 -0.95
N MET A 53 -1.14 -12.33 -1.29
CA MET A 53 -0.12 -12.81 -2.23
C MET A 53 0.66 -13.99 -1.62
N PRO A 54 0.78 -15.12 -2.35
CA PRO A 54 1.45 -16.31 -1.83
C PRO A 54 2.97 -16.13 -1.68
N SER A 55 3.57 -15.21 -2.43
CA SER A 55 5.00 -14.91 -2.41
C SER A 55 5.31 -13.55 -3.04
N ASN A 56 6.53 -13.07 -2.88
CA ASN A 56 7.03 -11.86 -3.56
C ASN A 56 7.44 -12.12 -5.03
N GLU A 57 7.44 -13.35 -5.50
CA GLU A 57 7.97 -13.72 -6.81
C GLU A 57 7.32 -12.94 -7.96
N GLY A 58 5.99 -12.89 -7.98
CA GLY A 58 5.24 -12.15 -9.01
C GLY A 58 5.60 -10.67 -9.02
N TYR A 59 5.68 -10.07 -7.84
CA TYR A 59 6.06 -8.66 -7.69
C TYR A 59 7.50 -8.40 -8.14
N ILE A 60 8.46 -9.23 -7.71
CA ILE A 60 9.87 -9.13 -8.12
C ILE A 60 10.00 -9.23 -9.63
N ASN A 61 9.29 -10.17 -10.27
CA ASN A 61 9.29 -10.34 -11.73
C ASN A 61 8.81 -9.08 -12.45
N VAL A 62 7.69 -8.50 -12.03
CA VAL A 62 7.12 -7.30 -12.64
C VAL A 62 8.08 -6.12 -12.49
N VAL A 63 8.58 -5.86 -11.27
CA VAL A 63 9.50 -4.76 -11.02
C VAL A 63 10.82 -4.93 -11.78
N ALA A 64 11.35 -6.15 -11.84
CA ALA A 64 12.58 -6.43 -12.58
C ALA A 64 12.43 -6.21 -14.09
N VAL A 65 11.27 -6.57 -14.67
CA VAL A 65 10.99 -6.25 -16.09
C VAL A 65 10.93 -4.74 -16.29
N MET A 66 10.21 -4.01 -15.43
CA MET A 66 10.13 -2.55 -15.51
C MET A 66 11.48 -1.89 -15.34
N GLN A 67 12.33 -2.41 -14.43
CA GLN A 67 13.66 -1.85 -14.17
C GLN A 67 14.56 -1.81 -15.42
N LYS A 68 14.33 -2.68 -16.39
CA LYS A 68 15.11 -2.70 -17.65
C LYS A 68 14.85 -1.47 -18.52
N PHE A 69 13.77 -0.74 -18.28
CA PHE A 69 13.36 0.45 -19.03
C PHE A 69 13.64 1.75 -18.26
N PHE A 70 14.16 1.65 -17.03
CA PHE A 70 14.46 2.82 -16.21
C PHE A 70 15.92 2.79 -15.74
N ASP A 71 16.64 3.89 -15.97
CA ASP A 71 18.00 4.06 -15.48
C ASP A 71 18.04 4.20 -13.96
N GLN A 72 17.09 4.94 -13.40
CA GLN A 72 16.97 5.09 -11.97
C GLN A 72 16.41 3.80 -11.33
N ALA A 73 16.91 3.50 -10.13
CA ALA A 73 16.40 2.37 -9.36
C ALA A 73 14.93 2.54 -9.01
N ILE A 74 14.15 1.48 -9.23
CA ILE A 74 12.76 1.40 -8.77
C ILE A 74 12.78 0.94 -7.33
N SER A 75 12.37 1.81 -6.41
CA SER A 75 12.21 1.46 -5.00
C SER A 75 10.94 0.64 -4.83
N GLY A 76 11.06 -0.57 -4.35
CA GLY A 76 9.93 -1.45 -4.08
C GLY A 76 10.12 -2.19 -2.76
N ASN A 77 9.04 -2.75 -2.26
CA ASN A 77 9.02 -3.38 -0.96
C ASN A 77 8.78 -4.88 -1.09
N TRP A 78 9.41 -5.66 -0.21
CA TRP A 78 8.99 -7.03 0.02
C TRP A 78 7.91 -7.05 1.09
N SER A 79 6.94 -7.94 0.91
CA SER A 79 5.83 -8.07 1.84
C SER A 79 5.63 -9.53 2.21
N TYR A 80 5.62 -9.81 3.51
CA TYR A 80 5.49 -11.16 4.05
C TYR A 80 4.27 -11.24 4.94
N ASN A 81 3.45 -12.26 4.68
CA ASN A 81 2.38 -12.64 5.59
C ASN A 81 2.83 -13.88 6.37
N PRO A 82 3.14 -13.76 7.67
CA PRO A 82 3.57 -14.88 8.48
C PRO A 82 2.59 -16.04 8.52
N THR A 83 1.28 -15.76 8.38
CA THR A 83 0.24 -16.81 8.42
C THR A 83 0.31 -17.81 7.26
N HIS A 84 1.08 -17.51 6.22
CA HIS A 84 1.35 -18.43 5.09
C HIS A 84 2.46 -19.44 5.39
N PHE A 85 3.14 -19.34 6.54
CA PHE A 85 4.26 -20.18 6.92
C PHE A 85 3.98 -20.96 8.21
N GLU A 86 4.72 -22.03 8.42
CA GLU A 86 4.64 -22.83 9.63
C GLU A 86 4.97 -21.96 10.87
N ASN A 87 4.25 -22.17 11.94
CA ASN A 87 4.38 -21.43 13.21
C ASN A 87 4.17 -19.92 13.09
N ASN A 88 3.61 -19.41 11.96
CA ASN A 88 3.50 -17.99 11.65
C ASN A 88 4.86 -17.27 11.69
N GLU A 89 5.91 -17.93 11.23
CA GLU A 89 7.26 -17.38 11.16
C GLU A 89 7.77 -17.43 9.72
N VAL A 90 8.24 -16.28 9.22
CA VAL A 90 8.82 -16.19 7.88
C VAL A 90 10.23 -16.79 7.89
N PRO A 91 10.50 -17.88 7.13
CA PRO A 91 11.81 -18.51 7.13
C PRO A 91 12.87 -17.58 6.54
N MET A 92 14.05 -17.52 7.14
CA MET A 92 15.20 -16.76 6.61
C MET A 92 15.57 -17.23 5.19
N SER A 93 15.39 -18.52 4.89
CA SER A 93 15.62 -19.06 3.55
C SER A 93 14.76 -18.40 2.48
N GLN A 94 13.49 -18.10 2.79
CA GLN A 94 12.61 -17.38 1.87
C GLN A 94 13.11 -15.97 1.60
N MET A 95 13.53 -15.24 2.64
CA MET A 95 14.08 -13.88 2.49
C MET A 95 15.35 -13.88 1.64
N ILE A 96 16.22 -14.89 1.84
CA ILE A 96 17.44 -15.03 1.04
C ILE A 96 17.12 -15.36 -0.42
N GLN A 97 16.13 -16.22 -0.67
CA GLN A 97 15.68 -16.54 -2.03
C GLN A 97 15.15 -15.31 -2.76
N ASP A 98 14.31 -14.52 -2.10
CA ASP A 98 13.77 -13.28 -2.66
C ASP A 98 14.89 -12.27 -2.97
N LEU A 99 15.87 -12.13 -2.08
CA LEU A 99 17.05 -11.28 -2.31
C LEU A 99 17.87 -11.76 -3.51
N LEU A 100 18.16 -13.04 -3.59
CA LEU A 100 18.93 -13.62 -4.71
C LEU A 100 18.17 -13.48 -6.04
N MET A 101 16.85 -13.67 -6.02
CA MET A 101 16.01 -13.48 -7.18
C MET A 101 16.01 -12.02 -7.64
N THR A 102 15.85 -11.09 -6.72
CA THR A 102 15.93 -9.64 -6.96
C THR A 102 17.25 -9.28 -7.66
N TYR A 103 18.36 -9.76 -7.12
CA TYR A 103 19.68 -9.55 -7.71
C TYR A 103 19.83 -10.16 -9.10
N LYS A 104 19.45 -11.45 -9.27
CA LYS A 104 19.54 -12.16 -10.55
C LYS A 104 18.75 -11.49 -11.67
N LEU A 105 17.57 -10.98 -11.37
CA LEU A 105 16.69 -10.36 -12.34
C LEU A 105 17.02 -8.90 -12.63
N GLY A 106 17.96 -8.30 -11.87
CA GLY A 106 18.45 -6.95 -12.10
C GLY A 106 17.56 -5.84 -11.56
N TRP A 107 16.69 -6.13 -10.60
CA TRP A 107 16.03 -5.09 -9.84
C TRP A 107 17.04 -4.45 -8.89
N LYS A 108 17.24 -3.12 -9.00
CA LYS A 108 18.37 -2.42 -8.40
C LYS A 108 18.25 -2.12 -6.91
N THR A 109 17.03 -1.94 -6.39
CA THR A 109 16.83 -1.48 -5.01
C THR A 109 15.55 -2.01 -4.40
N SER A 110 15.65 -2.92 -3.43
CA SER A 110 14.60 -3.16 -2.44
C SER A 110 14.67 -2.06 -1.36
N TYR A 111 13.52 -1.64 -0.82
CA TYR A 111 13.43 -0.51 0.10
C TYR A 111 12.99 -0.95 1.49
N TYR A 112 11.71 -1.32 1.67
CA TYR A 112 11.21 -1.83 2.93
C TYR A 112 10.92 -3.32 2.85
N GLN A 113 11.01 -3.96 4.02
CA GLN A 113 10.45 -5.26 4.27
C GLN A 113 9.25 -5.08 5.19
N ASN A 114 8.07 -5.35 4.66
CA ASN A 114 6.82 -5.28 5.40
C ASN A 114 6.42 -6.66 5.89
N THR A 115 5.95 -6.74 7.12
CA THR A 115 5.38 -7.97 7.68
C THR A 115 3.95 -7.69 8.11
N TYR A 116 3.04 -8.58 7.75
CA TYR A 116 1.64 -8.48 8.16
C TYR A 116 1.52 -8.75 9.66
N ASP A 117 0.92 -7.81 10.37
CA ASP A 117 0.61 -7.97 11.79
C ASP A 117 -0.86 -8.35 11.97
N TYR A 118 -1.13 -9.64 11.95
CA TYR A 118 -2.47 -10.22 12.10
C TYR A 118 -3.09 -9.97 13.48
N LYS A 119 -2.32 -9.47 14.46
CA LYS A 119 -2.81 -9.17 15.82
C LYS A 119 -3.35 -7.75 15.96
N THR A 120 -2.94 -6.85 15.09
CA THR A 120 -3.26 -5.41 15.19
C THR A 120 -3.94 -4.85 13.95
N ASP A 121 -4.27 -5.69 12.95
CA ASP A 121 -4.87 -5.19 11.72
C ASP A 121 -6.33 -4.76 11.95
N PRO A 122 -6.62 -3.46 11.91
CA PRO A 122 -7.98 -2.94 12.07
C PRO A 122 -8.82 -3.10 10.77
N SER A 123 -8.33 -3.80 9.75
CA SER A 123 -9.07 -3.98 8.49
C SER A 123 -10.19 -5.02 8.58
N GLU A 124 -10.28 -5.79 9.66
CA GLU A 124 -11.48 -6.54 10.05
C GLU A 124 -12.51 -5.63 10.74
N ILE A 125 -12.74 -4.45 10.22
CA ILE A 125 -13.95 -3.72 10.56
C ILE A 125 -15.09 -4.41 9.84
N GLU A 126 -15.85 -5.19 10.59
CA GLU A 126 -17.15 -5.75 10.22
C GLU A 126 -17.95 -4.71 9.42
N ASP A 127 -18.74 -5.19 8.47
CA ASP A 127 -19.65 -4.43 7.59
C ASP A 127 -20.63 -3.53 8.40
N GLU A 128 -20.14 -2.57 9.13
CA GLU A 128 -20.96 -1.46 9.60
C GLU A 128 -21.32 -0.60 8.39
N LYS A 129 -22.58 -0.68 7.99
CA LYS A 129 -23.18 0.19 6.98
C LYS A 129 -22.77 1.65 7.29
N PRO A 130 -22.20 2.38 6.34
CA PRO A 130 -21.83 3.77 6.57
C PRO A 130 -23.11 4.58 6.82
N GLN A 131 -23.38 4.91 8.07
CA GLN A 131 -24.31 5.99 8.39
C GLN A 131 -23.58 7.28 8.06
N VAL A 132 -23.83 7.79 6.87
CA VAL A 132 -23.41 9.14 6.47
C VAL A 132 -24.41 10.12 7.07
N GLU A 133 -24.21 10.53 8.30
CA GLU A 133 -24.76 11.79 8.78
C GLU A 133 -23.88 12.94 8.28
N LEU A 134 -24.35 13.59 7.22
CA LEU A 134 -23.81 14.87 6.79
C LEU A 134 -24.23 15.94 7.80
N GLN A 135 -23.33 16.28 8.73
CA GLN A 135 -23.47 17.52 9.49
C GLN A 135 -22.90 18.68 8.65
N PRO A 136 -23.64 19.77 8.46
CA PRO A 136 -23.12 20.95 7.78
C PRO A 136 -22.10 21.64 8.68
N SER A 137 -20.82 21.58 8.31
CA SER A 137 -19.77 22.35 8.97
C SER A 137 -19.82 23.80 8.53
N GLU A 138 -19.95 24.70 9.48
CA GLU A 138 -19.83 26.14 9.33
C GLU A 138 -18.51 26.52 8.67
N LEU A 139 -18.63 27.22 7.54
CA LEU A 139 -17.55 27.95 6.89
C LEU A 139 -17.16 29.14 7.75
N ASN A 140 -16.12 29.01 8.56
CA ASN A 140 -15.36 30.15 9.04
C ASN A 140 -13.91 30.00 8.61
N GLY A 141 -13.57 30.77 7.57
CA GLY A 141 -12.20 30.89 7.09
C GLY A 141 -11.38 31.77 8.05
N SER A 142 -10.20 31.33 8.36
CA SER A 142 -9.07 32.19 8.67
C SER A 142 -7.91 31.75 7.77
N GLU A 143 -7.54 32.64 6.85
CA GLU A 143 -6.31 32.62 6.09
C GLU A 143 -5.16 32.66 7.11
N ASP A 144 -4.29 31.64 7.05
CA ASP A 144 -2.89 31.59 7.42
C ASP A 144 -2.51 30.19 7.92
N ASP A 145 -2.31 29.27 6.99
CA ASP A 145 -1.46 28.11 7.25
C ASP A 145 -0.82 27.68 5.93
N MET A 146 0.32 28.30 5.64
CA MET A 146 1.20 27.84 4.56
C MET A 146 1.74 26.43 4.90
N CYS A 147 1.58 25.55 3.97
CA CYS A 147 2.03 24.18 4.03
C CYS A 147 3.56 24.12 4.14
N GLU A 148 4.11 23.75 5.30
CA GLU A 148 5.55 23.56 5.53
C GLU A 148 6.19 22.44 4.68
N ALA A 149 5.42 21.71 3.89
CA ALA A 149 5.93 20.63 3.04
C ALA A 149 6.48 21.09 1.69
N CYS A 150 6.44 22.40 1.38
CA CYS A 150 6.92 22.96 0.11
C CYS A 150 8.24 23.75 0.22
N ALA A 151 8.90 23.70 1.37
CA ALA A 151 10.20 24.33 1.54
C ALA A 151 11.30 23.27 1.61
N ILE A 152 11.74 22.80 0.45
CA ILE A 152 13.13 22.42 0.10
C ILE A 152 13.23 22.44 -1.43
#